data_d2ecd727d8a723dc1c91fa39bb38f486
#
_entry.id   d2ecd727d8a723dc1c91fa39bb38f486
#
_cell.length_a   1.000
_cell.length_b   1.000
_cell.length_c   1.000
_cell.angle_alpha   90.00
_cell.angle_beta   90.00
_cell.angle_gamma   90.00
#
_symmetry.space_group_name_H-M   'P 1'
#
loop_
_entity.id
_entity.type
_entity.pdbx_description
1 polymer ?
#
loop_
_entity_poly.entity_id
_entity_poly.type
_entity_poly.pdbx_seq_one_letter_code
_entity_poly.pdbx_strand_id
1 'polypeptide(L)'
;EKAHLYLWVPNALLPDGLAVMDAWGFEYKGNIVWEKVRKDGGPDGRGVGFYFRNVTELILFGIRKKSAPNRTLAPARSQVNLIRTMKREHSRKPDEIIPIIEACSQGPRIELFARGVREGWDMWGNQATADYEPTWNTYANHTVAESRKEKVMGTRNEREIMLCNKKAI
;
A
#
# COMPACT_ATOMS: atom_id res chain seq x y z
N GLU A 1 12.15 0.11 -22.07
CA GLU A 1 10.88 -0.46 -21.65
C GLU A 1 10.07 0.54 -20.83
N LYS A 2 8.75 0.46 -20.95
CA LYS A 2 7.82 1.27 -20.15
C LYS A 2 7.68 0.62 -18.77
N ALA A 3 7.75 1.42 -17.70
CA ALA A 3 7.51 0.95 -16.37
C ALA A 3 6.96 2.08 -15.48
N HIS A 4 6.11 1.73 -14.54
CA HIS A 4 5.65 2.58 -13.45
C HIS A 4 6.29 2.15 -12.14
N LEU A 5 6.58 3.10 -11.27
CA LEU A 5 7.07 2.87 -9.93
C LEU A 5 6.07 3.45 -8.93
N TYR A 6 5.75 2.66 -7.91
CA TYR A 6 5.01 3.08 -6.72
C TYR A 6 5.92 2.83 -5.52
N LEU A 7 6.50 3.89 -4.98
CA LEU A 7 7.51 3.82 -3.92
C LEU A 7 6.94 4.33 -2.59
N TRP A 8 6.83 3.44 -1.61
CA TRP A 8 6.46 3.81 -0.24
C TRP A 8 7.57 4.60 0.43
N VAL A 9 7.23 5.78 0.96
CA VAL A 9 8.19 6.68 1.60
C VAL A 9 7.56 7.31 2.85
N PRO A 10 8.19 7.17 4.03
CA PRO A 10 7.82 7.96 5.19
C PRO A 10 8.01 9.46 4.91
N ASN A 11 7.16 10.31 5.47
CA ASN A 11 7.22 11.76 5.22
C ASN A 11 8.60 12.38 5.45
N ALA A 12 9.29 11.94 6.51
CA ALA A 12 10.62 12.46 6.86
C ALA A 12 11.73 12.08 5.85
N LEU A 13 11.50 11.03 5.04
CA LEU A 13 12.47 10.51 4.06
C LEU A 13 12.06 10.87 2.61
N LEU A 14 11.21 11.88 2.44
CA LEU A 14 10.80 12.31 1.09
C LEU A 14 11.98 12.66 0.17
N PRO A 15 13.00 13.42 0.61
CA PRO A 15 14.17 13.70 -0.23
C PRO A 15 14.91 12.43 -0.66
N ASP A 16 15.07 11.46 0.26
CA ASP A 16 15.74 10.18 -0.02
C ASP A 16 14.91 9.35 -1.00
N GLY A 17 13.57 9.34 -0.84
CA GLY A 17 12.66 8.66 -1.78
C GLY A 17 12.78 9.21 -3.20
N LEU A 18 12.86 10.52 -3.36
CA LEU A 18 13.07 11.15 -4.66
C LEU A 18 14.44 10.80 -5.26
N ALA A 19 15.49 10.77 -4.43
CA ALA A 19 16.83 10.36 -4.84
C ALA A 19 16.86 8.89 -5.30
N VAL A 20 16.16 7.99 -4.59
CA VAL A 20 16.02 6.58 -4.99
C VAL A 20 15.30 6.46 -6.34
N MET A 21 14.21 7.20 -6.55
CA MET A 21 13.51 7.20 -7.84
C MET A 21 14.44 7.63 -8.97
N ASP A 22 15.21 8.68 -8.75
CA ASP A 22 16.17 9.18 -9.74
C ASP A 22 17.26 8.14 -10.06
N ALA A 23 17.85 7.56 -9.03
CA ALA A 23 18.90 6.53 -9.16
C ALA A 23 18.39 5.28 -9.90
N TRP A 24 17.12 4.91 -9.72
CA TRP A 24 16.49 3.78 -10.42
C TRP A 24 16.00 4.15 -11.83
N GLY A 25 16.21 5.39 -12.26
CA GLY A 25 15.85 5.87 -13.59
C GLY A 25 14.36 6.14 -13.77
N PHE A 26 13.68 6.54 -12.70
CA PHE A 26 12.28 6.98 -12.73
C PHE A 26 12.17 8.48 -12.51
N GLU A 27 11.24 9.10 -13.22
CA GLU A 27 10.85 10.49 -13.06
C GLU A 27 9.61 10.59 -12.20
N TYR A 28 9.69 11.35 -11.11
CA TYR A 28 8.54 11.60 -10.24
C TYR A 28 7.43 12.35 -10.98
N LYS A 29 6.19 11.91 -10.83
CA LYS A 29 5.01 12.49 -11.46
C LYS A 29 3.91 12.91 -10.48
N GLY A 30 3.90 12.31 -9.30
CA GLY A 30 2.90 12.61 -8.28
C GLY A 30 2.98 11.63 -7.12
N ASN A 31 2.02 11.69 -6.22
CA ASN A 31 1.94 10.77 -5.11
C ASN A 31 0.50 10.39 -4.78
N ILE A 32 0.38 9.27 -4.07
CA ILE A 32 -0.83 8.89 -3.33
C ILE A 32 -0.50 9.01 -1.85
N VAL A 33 -1.40 9.57 -1.06
CA VAL A 33 -1.26 9.69 0.38
C VAL A 33 -2.06 8.57 1.06
N TRP A 34 -1.42 7.82 1.93
CA TRP A 34 -2.13 6.95 2.85
C TRP A 34 -2.36 7.67 4.17
N GLU A 35 -3.61 8.01 4.47
CA GLU A 35 -4.04 8.50 5.77
C GLU A 35 -4.43 7.32 6.67
N LYS A 36 -3.76 7.21 7.81
CA LYS A 36 -4.03 6.21 8.83
C LYS A 36 -5.14 6.71 9.74
N VAL A 37 -6.25 6.00 9.78
CA VAL A 37 -7.41 6.37 10.58
C VAL A 37 -7.72 5.32 11.65
N ARG A 38 -8.41 5.74 12.69
CA ARG A 38 -9.02 4.86 13.69
C ARG A 38 -10.37 4.35 13.21
N LYS A 39 -10.98 3.42 13.96
CA LYS A 39 -12.32 2.86 13.68
C LYS A 39 -13.41 3.95 13.61
N ASP A 40 -13.26 5.02 14.38
CA ASP A 40 -14.16 6.18 14.38
C ASP A 40 -13.92 7.18 13.23
N GLY A 41 -12.98 6.88 12.34
CA GLY A 41 -12.58 7.75 11.22
C GLY A 41 -11.66 8.91 11.60
N GLY A 42 -11.37 9.10 12.87
CA GLY A 42 -10.41 10.10 13.34
C GLY A 42 -8.97 9.73 12.99
N PRO A 43 -8.04 10.68 13.07
CA PRO A 43 -6.62 10.42 12.77
C PRO A 43 -6.06 9.35 13.70
N ASP A 44 -5.31 8.37 13.12
CA ASP A 44 -4.66 7.31 13.90
C ASP A 44 -3.58 7.87 14.81
N GLY A 45 -3.26 7.08 15.79
CA GLY A 45 -2.08 7.23 16.60
C GLY A 45 -2.32 7.79 17.99
N ARG A 46 -1.66 7.13 18.91
CA ARG A 46 -1.34 7.59 20.25
C ARG A 46 0.13 8.00 20.27
N GLY A 47 0.47 8.97 21.07
CA GLY A 47 1.82 9.46 21.23
C GLY A 47 2.09 10.77 20.50
N VAL A 48 3.35 11.15 20.47
CA VAL A 48 3.84 12.43 19.94
C VAL A 48 4.81 12.18 18.79
N GLY A 49 4.86 13.11 17.85
CA GLY A 49 5.92 13.12 16.83
C GLY A 49 7.11 13.95 17.32
N PHE A 50 8.23 13.84 16.64
CA PHE A 50 9.40 14.65 16.94
C PHE A 50 9.15 16.13 16.63
N TYR A 51 8.51 16.41 15.49
CA TYR A 51 7.98 17.74 15.10
C TYR A 51 6.48 17.69 15.00
N PHE A 52 5.96 16.86 14.08
CA PHE A 52 4.54 16.60 13.92
C PHE A 52 4.26 15.12 14.09
N ARG A 53 3.09 14.79 14.63
CA ARG A 53 2.61 13.41 14.67
C ARG A 53 2.16 12.98 13.28
N ASN A 54 2.95 12.13 12.63
CA ASN A 54 2.65 11.64 11.31
C ASN A 54 1.53 10.58 11.34
N VAL A 55 0.41 10.89 10.74
CA VAL A 55 -0.71 9.97 10.50
C VAL A 55 -0.79 9.56 9.03
N THR A 56 0.16 10.00 8.22
CA THR A 56 0.21 9.72 6.78
C THR A 56 1.53 9.07 6.39
N GLU A 57 1.49 8.32 5.28
CA GLU A 57 2.68 7.92 4.51
C GLU A 57 2.45 8.23 3.03
N LEU A 58 3.52 8.38 2.29
CA LEU A 58 3.49 8.70 0.86
C LEU A 58 3.77 7.45 0.02
N ILE A 59 3.10 7.38 -1.12
CA ILE A 59 3.44 6.48 -2.22
C ILE A 59 3.83 7.38 -3.39
N LEU A 60 5.11 7.51 -3.66
CA LEU A 60 5.59 8.29 -4.79
C LEU A 60 5.33 7.53 -6.08
N PHE A 61 4.71 8.19 -7.03
CA PHE A 61 4.46 7.64 -8.36
C PHE A 61 5.45 8.20 -9.37
N GLY A 62 6.06 7.33 -10.13
CA GLY A 62 7.00 7.70 -11.19
C GLY A 62 6.87 6.85 -12.43
N ILE A 63 7.36 7.39 -13.54
CA ILE A 63 7.45 6.71 -14.81
C ILE A 63 8.90 6.54 -15.23
N ARG A 64 9.22 5.47 -15.98
CA ARG A 64 10.57 5.24 -16.48
C ARG A 64 11.04 6.41 -17.34
N LYS A 65 12.22 6.97 -17.04
CA LYS A 65 12.84 8.02 -17.83
C LYS A 65 13.12 7.54 -19.27
N LYS A 66 13.07 8.47 -20.21
CA LYS A 66 13.40 8.21 -21.62
C LYS A 66 12.57 7.11 -22.30
N SER A 67 11.44 6.69 -21.72
CA SER A 67 10.51 5.80 -22.40
C SER A 67 9.55 6.60 -23.29
N ALA A 68 9.10 6.00 -24.39
CA ALA A 68 7.98 6.51 -25.19
C ALA A 68 6.76 6.77 -24.31
N PRO A 69 5.72 7.53 -24.74
CA PRO A 69 4.62 7.94 -23.86
C PRO A 69 4.16 6.80 -22.93
N ASN A 70 4.55 6.91 -21.67
CA ASN A 70 4.31 5.90 -20.63
C ASN A 70 3.22 6.44 -19.71
N ARG A 71 2.00 6.49 -20.26
CA ARG A 71 0.83 7.00 -19.54
C ARG A 71 0.20 5.89 -18.71
N THR A 72 -0.38 6.27 -17.59
CA THR A 72 -1.30 5.42 -16.85
C THR A 72 -2.52 5.04 -17.69
N LEU A 73 -3.18 3.97 -17.30
CA LEU A 73 -4.47 3.58 -17.87
C LEU A 73 -5.55 4.63 -17.55
N ALA A 74 -6.64 4.60 -18.30
CA ALA A 74 -7.71 5.61 -18.18
C ALA A 74 -8.26 5.82 -16.75
N PRO A 75 -8.47 4.77 -15.93
CA PRO A 75 -8.97 4.92 -14.56
C PRO A 75 -8.12 5.81 -13.66
N ALA A 76 -6.79 5.87 -13.90
CA ALA A 76 -5.90 6.70 -13.10
C ALA A 76 -6.24 8.20 -13.14
N ARG A 77 -6.88 8.68 -14.20
CA ARG A 77 -7.24 10.09 -14.36
C ARG A 77 -8.34 10.54 -13.39
N SER A 78 -9.18 9.63 -12.95
CA SER A 78 -10.24 9.87 -11.97
C SER A 78 -9.92 9.29 -10.59
N GLN A 79 -8.80 8.55 -10.46
CA GLN A 79 -8.37 7.98 -9.19
C GLN A 79 -7.94 9.08 -8.23
N VAL A 80 -8.64 9.19 -7.11
CA VAL A 80 -8.25 10.11 -6.03
C VAL A 80 -6.94 9.63 -5.42
N ASN A 81 -6.01 10.53 -5.20
CA ASN A 81 -4.70 10.25 -4.65
C ASN A 81 -4.69 10.16 -3.10
N LEU A 82 -5.73 9.62 -2.51
CA LEU A 82 -5.89 9.46 -1.07
C LEU A 82 -6.45 8.07 -0.76
N ILE A 83 -5.77 7.35 0.12
CA ILE A 83 -6.24 6.10 0.72
C ILE A 83 -6.45 6.36 2.21
N ARG A 84 -7.64 6.08 2.73
CA ARG A 84 -7.96 6.21 4.14
C ARG A 84 -8.29 4.84 4.71
N THR A 85 -7.39 4.29 5.51
CA THR A 85 -7.60 2.97 6.14
C THR A 85 -7.00 2.92 7.53
N MET A 86 -7.46 1.98 8.32
CA MET A 86 -6.77 1.62 9.56
C MET A 86 -5.41 1.00 9.22
N LYS A 87 -4.40 1.31 10.02
CA LYS A 87 -3.09 0.67 9.88
C LYS A 87 -3.17 -0.84 10.14
N ARG A 88 -2.20 -1.55 9.64
CA ARG A 88 -1.99 -2.99 9.81
C ARG A 88 -0.92 -3.24 10.88
N GLU A 89 -0.40 -4.47 10.98
CA GLU A 89 0.77 -4.75 11.80
C GLU A 89 1.98 -3.90 11.38
N HIS A 90 3.01 -3.91 12.22
CA HIS A 90 4.17 -3.03 12.01
C HIS A 90 4.75 -3.14 10.58
N SER A 91 4.92 -1.99 9.95
CA SER A 91 5.44 -1.82 8.58
C SER A 91 4.59 -2.40 7.44
N ARG A 92 3.50 -3.13 7.71
CA ARG A 92 2.61 -3.60 6.65
C ARG A 92 1.84 -2.45 6.04
N LYS A 93 1.78 -2.46 4.71
CA LYS A 93 1.05 -1.47 3.91
C LYS A 93 -0.39 -1.92 3.68
N PRO A 94 -1.31 -1.00 3.42
CA PRO A 94 -2.70 -1.33 3.14
C PRO A 94 -2.85 -2.04 1.80
N ASP A 95 -3.62 -3.13 1.78
CA ASP A 95 -3.87 -3.91 0.57
C ASP A 95 -4.72 -3.13 -0.45
N GLU A 96 -5.39 -2.08 -0.01
CA GLU A 96 -6.24 -1.19 -0.81
C GLU A 96 -5.48 -0.47 -1.92
N ILE A 97 -4.14 -0.40 -1.85
CA ILE A 97 -3.32 0.14 -2.94
C ILE A 97 -3.29 -0.79 -4.16
N ILE A 98 -3.45 -2.09 -3.96
CA ILE A 98 -3.27 -3.10 -5.00
C ILE A 98 -4.27 -2.93 -6.16
N PRO A 99 -5.59 -2.89 -5.92
CA PRO A 99 -6.55 -2.67 -7.00
C PRO A 99 -6.35 -1.31 -7.69
N ILE A 100 -5.83 -0.29 -6.98
CA ILE A 100 -5.50 1.00 -7.59
C ILE A 100 -4.34 0.82 -8.59
N ILE A 101 -3.27 0.14 -8.20
CA ILE A 101 -2.14 -0.12 -9.11
C ILE A 101 -2.60 -0.93 -10.32
N GLU A 102 -3.39 -1.97 -10.10
CA GLU A 102 -3.90 -2.85 -11.16
C GLU A 102 -4.79 -2.13 -12.16
N ALA A 103 -5.64 -1.24 -11.68
CA ALA A 103 -6.50 -0.41 -12.53
C ALA A 103 -5.75 0.70 -13.27
N CYS A 104 -4.66 1.21 -12.69
CA CYS A 104 -3.94 2.39 -13.21
C CYS A 104 -2.71 2.04 -14.05
N SER A 105 -2.15 0.85 -13.89
CA SER A 105 -0.90 0.45 -14.50
C SER A 105 -0.98 -0.92 -15.17
N GLN A 106 -0.41 -1.02 -16.36
CA GLN A 106 -0.32 -2.27 -17.09
C GLN A 106 0.72 -3.20 -16.45
N GLY A 107 0.46 -4.51 -16.41
CA GLY A 107 1.44 -5.53 -16.00
C GLY A 107 2.54 -5.78 -17.04
N PRO A 108 3.51 -6.66 -16.70
CA PRO A 108 3.62 -7.44 -15.46
C PRO A 108 3.96 -6.59 -14.25
N ARG A 109 3.78 -7.15 -13.04
CA ARG A 109 3.95 -6.44 -11.76
C ARG A 109 4.88 -7.20 -10.85
N ILE A 110 5.72 -6.46 -10.12
CA ILE A 110 6.58 -7.00 -9.08
C ILE A 110 6.41 -6.18 -7.79
N GLU A 111 6.34 -6.85 -6.66
CA GLU A 111 6.42 -6.22 -5.34
C GLU A 111 7.75 -6.59 -4.67
N LEU A 112 8.55 -5.57 -4.34
CA LEU A 112 9.80 -5.73 -3.60
C LEU A 112 9.55 -5.58 -2.10
N PHE A 113 10.25 -6.38 -1.29
CA PHE A 113 10.07 -6.48 0.16
C PHE A 113 8.65 -6.92 0.55
N ALA A 114 8.11 -7.82 -0.27
CA ALA A 114 6.77 -8.33 -0.14
C ALA A 114 6.58 -9.17 1.13
N ARG A 115 5.33 -9.21 1.59
CA ARG A 115 4.87 -10.10 2.66
C ARG A 115 3.73 -10.95 2.13
N GLY A 116 3.95 -12.26 2.14
CA GLY A 116 3.04 -13.20 1.50
C GLY A 116 3.19 -13.23 -0.02
N VAL A 117 2.29 -13.93 -0.68
CA VAL A 117 2.22 -14.05 -2.14
C VAL A 117 0.90 -13.49 -2.67
N ARG A 118 0.90 -13.05 -3.92
CA ARG A 118 -0.28 -12.52 -4.59
C ARG A 118 -0.35 -13.04 -6.01
N GLU A 119 -1.52 -13.53 -6.40
CA GLU A 119 -1.76 -14.00 -7.76
C GLU A 119 -1.57 -12.86 -8.78
N GLY A 120 -0.87 -13.15 -9.87
CA GLY A 120 -0.59 -12.20 -10.95
C GLY A 120 0.51 -11.18 -10.64
N TRP A 121 1.26 -11.37 -9.55
CA TRP A 121 2.41 -10.55 -9.17
C TRP A 121 3.66 -11.40 -8.93
N ASP A 122 4.79 -10.92 -9.40
CA ASP A 122 6.08 -11.40 -8.94
C ASP A 122 6.37 -10.81 -7.56
N MET A 123 6.73 -11.66 -6.59
CA MET A 123 6.93 -11.26 -5.21
C MET A 123 8.37 -11.53 -4.78
N TRP A 124 9.03 -10.51 -4.23
CA TRP A 124 10.38 -10.65 -3.72
C TRP A 124 10.50 -10.06 -2.32
N GLY A 125 11.06 -10.84 -1.39
CA GLY A 125 11.28 -10.44 -0.01
C GLY A 125 11.49 -11.65 0.90
N ASN A 126 12.01 -11.44 2.08
CA ASN A 126 12.25 -12.50 3.07
C ASN A 126 10.94 -13.05 3.70
N GLN A 127 9.82 -12.38 3.50
CA GLN A 127 8.49 -12.79 3.95
C GLN A 127 7.53 -13.03 2.77
N ALA A 128 8.05 -13.11 1.53
CA ALA A 128 7.29 -13.38 0.33
C ALA A 128 7.02 -14.88 0.19
N THR A 129 6.34 -15.48 1.15
CA THR A 129 6.06 -16.92 1.25
C THR A 129 4.56 -17.17 1.35
N ALA A 130 4.11 -18.34 0.87
CA ALA A 130 2.69 -18.70 0.86
C ALA A 130 2.12 -18.96 2.27
N ASP A 131 2.99 -19.27 3.22
CA ASP A 131 2.67 -19.51 4.62
C ASP A 131 2.76 -18.27 5.51
N TYR A 132 2.97 -17.08 4.91
CA TYR A 132 2.98 -15.85 5.67
C TYR A 132 1.64 -15.59 6.35
N GLU A 133 1.67 -15.46 7.67
CA GLU A 133 0.52 -15.14 8.51
C GLU A 133 0.66 -13.72 9.11
N PRO A 134 -0.27 -12.80 8.85
CA PRO A 134 -0.22 -11.46 9.44
C PRO A 134 -0.49 -11.49 10.94
N THR A 135 0.38 -10.83 11.70
CA THR A 135 0.24 -10.70 13.15
C THR A 135 -0.47 -9.38 13.50
N TRP A 136 -1.76 -9.47 13.79
CA TRP A 136 -2.58 -8.29 14.12
C TRP A 136 -2.37 -7.78 15.55
N ASN A 137 -1.70 -8.57 16.39
CA ASN A 137 -1.49 -8.29 17.80
C ASN A 137 -0.38 -7.25 18.09
N THR A 138 0.34 -6.79 17.09
CA THR A 138 1.43 -5.81 17.24
C THR A 138 0.94 -4.39 17.51
N TYR A 139 -0.35 -4.13 17.37
CA TYR A 139 -0.95 -2.83 17.69
C TYR A 139 -1.70 -2.89 19.01
N ALA A 140 -1.35 -2.00 19.93
CA ALA A 140 -2.11 -1.80 21.18
C ALA A 140 -3.56 -1.36 20.91
N ASN A 141 -3.85 -0.93 19.70
CA ASN A 141 -5.18 -0.64 19.21
C ASN A 141 -5.73 -1.85 18.45
N HIS A 142 -6.40 -2.73 19.16
CA HIS A 142 -6.99 -3.97 18.62
C HIS A 142 -8.23 -3.77 17.74
N THR A 143 -8.65 -2.53 17.50
CA THR A 143 -9.85 -2.25 16.71
C THR A 143 -9.77 -2.78 15.27
N VAL A 144 -8.57 -2.91 14.72
CA VAL A 144 -8.37 -3.53 13.40
C VAL A 144 -8.67 -5.03 13.43
N ALA A 145 -8.22 -5.73 14.47
CA ALA A 145 -8.48 -7.15 14.64
C ALA A 145 -9.97 -7.43 14.91
N GLU A 146 -10.61 -6.58 15.73
CA GLU A 146 -12.03 -6.67 16.03
C GLU A 146 -12.90 -6.46 14.78
N SER A 147 -12.61 -5.44 13.99
CA SER A 147 -13.35 -5.18 12.75
C SER A 147 -13.22 -6.33 11.73
N ARG A 148 -12.13 -7.08 11.74
CA ARG A 148 -11.99 -8.29 10.94
C ARG A 148 -12.80 -9.47 11.50
N LYS A 149 -12.85 -9.63 12.82
CA LYS A 149 -13.69 -10.67 13.45
C LYS A 149 -15.17 -10.44 13.12
N GLU A 150 -15.63 -9.21 13.20
CA GLU A 150 -16.99 -8.83 12.83
C GLU A 150 -17.30 -9.19 11.36
N LYS A 151 -16.34 -8.96 10.43
CA LYS A 151 -16.47 -9.32 9.01
C LYS A 151 -16.44 -10.83 8.75
N VAL A 152 -15.74 -11.63 9.57
CA VAL A 152 -15.75 -13.10 9.44
C VAL A 152 -17.11 -13.69 9.74
N MET A 153 -17.87 -13.06 10.60
CA MET A 153 -19.24 -13.51 10.96
C MET A 153 -20.31 -12.95 10.02
N GLY A 154 -19.92 -12.14 9.06
CA GLY A 154 -20.82 -11.52 8.10
C GLY A 154 -21.28 -12.41 6.95
N THR A 155 -21.90 -11.80 5.96
CA THR A 155 -22.51 -12.45 4.80
C THR A 155 -21.51 -13.23 3.92
N ARG A 156 -22.00 -14.05 3.01
CA ARG A 156 -21.20 -14.86 2.08
C ARG A 156 -20.18 -14.03 1.29
N ASN A 157 -20.57 -12.81 0.88
CA ASN A 157 -19.68 -11.87 0.19
C ASN A 157 -18.52 -11.40 1.06
N GLU A 158 -18.74 -11.18 2.36
CA GLU A 158 -17.70 -10.77 3.29
C GLU A 158 -16.70 -11.90 3.56
N ARG A 159 -17.16 -13.18 3.49
CA ARG A 159 -16.27 -14.34 3.57
C ARG A 159 -15.38 -14.46 2.32
N GLU A 160 -15.90 -14.12 1.14
CA GLU A 160 -15.12 -14.10 -0.10
C GLU A 160 -14.06 -12.99 -0.07
N ILE A 161 -14.40 -11.80 0.42
CA ILE A 161 -13.46 -10.70 0.62
C ILE A 161 -12.38 -11.09 1.62
N MET A 162 -12.71 -11.84 2.67
CA MET A 162 -11.71 -12.33 3.62
C MET A 162 -10.83 -13.44 3.05
N LEU A 163 -11.37 -14.32 2.23
CA LEU A 163 -10.59 -15.33 1.53
C LEU A 163 -9.63 -14.70 0.51
N CYS A 164 -10.08 -13.68 -0.20
CA CYS A 164 -9.20 -12.85 -1.02
C CYS A 164 -8.09 -12.18 -0.19
N ASN A 165 -8.45 -11.59 0.94
CA ASN A 165 -7.47 -10.97 1.83
C ASN A 165 -6.50 -11.98 2.49
N LYS A 166 -6.92 -13.23 2.70
CA LYS A 166 -6.01 -14.30 3.16
C LYS A 166 -5.07 -14.80 2.06
N LYS A 167 -5.52 -14.78 0.79
CA LYS A 167 -4.68 -15.16 -0.35
C LYS A 167 -3.79 -14.02 -0.85
N ALA A 168 -4.14 -12.77 -0.52
CA ALA A 168 -3.40 -11.56 -0.91
C ALA A 168 -2.38 -11.10 0.15
N ILE A 169 -2.00 -11.99 1.06
CA ILE A 169 -1.02 -11.70 2.10
C ILE A 169 0.19 -12.56 1.91
#